data_b71715894ecdb5d228c507b573210ab2
#
_entry.id   b71715894ecdb5d228c507b573210ab2
#
_cell.length_a   1.000
_cell.length_b   1.000
_cell.length_c   1.000
_cell.angle_alpha   90.00
_cell.angle_beta   90.00
_cell.angle_gamma   90.00
#
_symmetry.space_group_name_H-M   'P 1'
#
loop_
_entity.id
_entity.type
_entity.pdbx_description
1 polymer ?
#
loop_
_entity_poly.entity_id
_entity_poly.type
_entity_poly.pdbx_seq_one_letter_code
_entity_poly.pdbx_strand_id
1 'polypeptide(L)'
;MRRLLIVLTLVLSACAGGPSDQQALCGPSGRLRVGLVGSEEGQRGSAGVILAEQEQFKLRELLMASSRCDVLLEPVLSPEQARLRLRNSEWDLAFLPPGLTAVALEQEGQFSLVRQLGRRQNSRSQLIVRADSRFKTRADLRGTRLGLLPRGSLTGFYLPLFNLHGLTLSQVGYELTYQDLMQGLQNGEFDAIAWDGALPTQGNEIRVIHEDTHAIPLGALALSQPLLAQDYKPFVQKLDDNVSQLPSSLGYATGVIPDLLMLQELRAIVSKVEGWSLPQAGQPYVVYGAPSPSMPGEGPL
;
A
#
# COMPACT_ATOMS: atom_id res chain seq x y z
N MET A 1 80.12 -30.48 28.92
CA MET A 1 78.76 -30.05 29.30
C MET A 1 78.09 -29.34 28.12
N ARG A 2 77.27 -30.10 27.36
CA ARG A 2 76.56 -29.64 26.16
C ARG A 2 75.13 -29.27 26.58
N ARG A 3 74.77 -27.96 26.49
CA ARG A 3 73.39 -27.46 26.75
C ARG A 3 72.62 -27.62 25.50
N LEU A 4 71.58 -28.46 25.55
CA LEU A 4 70.60 -28.63 24.47
C LEU A 4 69.54 -27.53 24.62
N LEU A 5 69.42 -26.62 23.62
CA LEU A 5 68.36 -25.65 23.51
C LEU A 5 67.15 -26.30 22.73
N ILE A 6 66.07 -26.54 23.44
CA ILE A 6 64.81 -26.96 22.84
C ILE A 6 64.04 -25.70 22.37
N VAL A 7 63.94 -25.53 21.09
CA VAL A 7 63.11 -24.47 20.46
C VAL A 7 61.67 -25.00 20.36
N LEU A 8 60.81 -24.44 21.20
CA LEU A 8 59.36 -24.75 21.20
C LEU A 8 58.68 -23.88 20.13
N THR A 9 58.39 -24.46 18.97
CA THR A 9 57.61 -23.80 17.91
C THR A 9 56.12 -23.81 18.28
N LEU A 10 55.59 -22.65 18.68
CA LEU A 10 54.15 -22.40 18.78
C LEU A 10 53.52 -22.36 17.39
N VAL A 11 52.77 -23.39 17.06
CA VAL A 11 51.89 -23.38 15.86
C VAL A 11 50.62 -22.63 16.22
N LEU A 12 50.53 -21.37 15.78
CA LEU A 12 49.28 -20.62 15.79
C LEU A 12 48.34 -21.23 14.74
N SER A 13 47.42 -22.07 15.19
CA SER A 13 46.26 -22.48 14.40
C SER A 13 45.38 -21.25 14.14
N ALA A 14 45.49 -20.66 12.97
CA ALA A 14 44.50 -19.71 12.47
C ALA A 14 43.16 -20.46 12.34
N CYS A 15 42.21 -20.21 13.24
CA CYS A 15 40.84 -20.60 13.04
C CYS A 15 40.35 -19.90 11.78
N ALA A 16 40.20 -20.68 10.70
CA ALA A 16 39.47 -20.24 9.51
C ALA A 16 38.06 -19.80 9.98
N GLY A 17 37.72 -18.54 9.72
CA GLY A 17 36.40 -17.99 10.05
C GLY A 17 35.33 -18.90 9.47
N GLY A 18 34.50 -19.47 10.33
CA GLY A 18 33.26 -20.13 9.94
C GLY A 18 32.36 -19.16 9.17
N PRO A 19 31.34 -19.66 8.48
CA PRO A 19 30.41 -18.83 7.73
C PRO A 19 29.91 -17.72 8.65
N SER A 20 30.04 -16.47 8.19
CA SER A 20 29.65 -15.28 8.93
C SER A 20 28.27 -15.51 9.59
N ASP A 21 28.21 -15.43 10.92
CA ASP A 21 26.97 -15.48 11.68
C ASP A 21 26.11 -14.29 11.23
N GLN A 22 25.30 -14.50 10.20
CA GLN A 22 24.33 -13.49 9.77
C GLN A 22 23.38 -13.26 10.93
N GLN A 23 23.42 -12.07 11.49
CA GLN A 23 22.52 -11.66 12.57
C GLN A 23 21.06 -11.79 12.13
N ALA A 24 20.20 -12.26 13.02
CA ALA A 24 18.76 -12.33 12.75
C ALA A 24 18.21 -10.92 12.55
N LEU A 25 17.39 -10.75 11.51
CA LEU A 25 16.71 -9.49 11.21
C LEU A 25 15.32 -9.52 11.83
N CYS A 26 15.17 -8.95 13.01
CA CYS A 26 13.92 -8.92 13.77
C CYS A 26 13.47 -7.49 14.03
N GLY A 27 12.15 -7.30 14.15
CA GLY A 27 11.58 -6.06 14.64
C GLY A 27 11.82 -5.86 16.14
N PRO A 28 11.46 -4.69 16.70
CA PRO A 28 11.66 -4.37 18.12
C PRO A 28 10.98 -5.34 19.10
N SER A 29 9.92 -6.02 18.66
CA SER A 29 9.20 -7.04 19.45
C SER A 29 9.92 -8.39 19.53
N GLY A 30 11.09 -8.56 18.92
CA GLY A 30 11.78 -9.85 18.77
C GLY A 30 11.16 -10.74 17.68
N ARG A 31 10.21 -10.23 16.91
CA ARG A 31 9.56 -10.87 15.76
C ARG A 31 9.62 -9.95 14.57
N LEU A 32 9.35 -10.48 13.39
CA LEU A 32 9.16 -9.70 12.18
C LEU A 32 7.66 -9.60 11.91
N ARG A 33 7.07 -8.41 12.13
CA ARG A 33 5.65 -8.14 11.84
C ARG A 33 5.51 -7.71 10.39
N VAL A 34 4.74 -8.48 9.62
CA VAL A 34 4.67 -8.33 8.17
C VAL A 34 3.25 -7.98 7.74
N GLY A 35 3.09 -6.77 7.22
CA GLY A 35 1.82 -6.29 6.68
C GLY A 35 1.55 -6.84 5.27
N LEU A 36 0.36 -7.39 5.08
CA LEU A 36 -0.18 -7.79 3.78
C LEU A 36 -1.50 -7.08 3.54
N VAL A 37 -1.64 -6.43 2.40
CA VAL A 37 -2.85 -5.66 2.08
C VAL A 37 -3.67 -6.38 1.02
N GLY A 38 -4.98 -6.43 1.22
CA GLY A 38 -5.94 -7.05 0.30
C GLY A 38 -5.94 -6.43 -1.09
N SER A 39 -6.37 -7.20 -2.06
CA SER A 39 -6.55 -6.72 -3.43
C SER A 39 -7.79 -5.84 -3.52
N GLU A 40 -7.64 -4.66 -4.12
CA GLU A 40 -8.74 -3.74 -4.44
C GLU A 40 -9.58 -4.22 -5.64
N GLU A 41 -9.08 -5.19 -6.41
CA GLU A 41 -9.74 -5.66 -7.64
C GLU A 41 -11.04 -6.40 -7.35
N GLY A 42 -11.01 -7.27 -6.37
CA GLY A 42 -12.12 -8.14 -6.01
C GLY A 42 -12.39 -9.24 -7.05
N GLN A 43 -12.84 -10.39 -6.55
CA GLN A 43 -13.60 -11.37 -7.34
C GLN A 43 -14.88 -11.67 -6.56
N ARG A 44 -16.00 -11.85 -7.25
CA ARG A 44 -17.29 -12.20 -6.62
C ARG A 44 -17.09 -13.36 -5.63
N GLY A 45 -17.41 -13.14 -4.38
CA GLY A 45 -17.32 -14.15 -3.31
C GLY A 45 -15.98 -14.25 -2.59
N SER A 46 -14.95 -13.48 -2.99
CA SER A 46 -13.66 -13.43 -2.31
C SER A 46 -13.26 -11.98 -2.03
N ALA A 47 -14.07 -11.28 -1.23
CA ALA A 47 -13.72 -9.93 -0.80
C ALA A 47 -12.30 -9.94 -0.22
N GLY A 48 -11.35 -9.37 -0.97
CA GLY A 48 -10.04 -9.05 -0.47
C GLY A 48 -9.14 -10.21 -0.07
N VAL A 49 -9.26 -11.40 -0.68
CA VAL A 49 -8.28 -12.48 -0.42
C VAL A 49 -6.90 -11.99 -0.86
N ILE A 50 -6.07 -11.74 0.13
CA ILE A 50 -4.72 -11.22 -0.05
C ILE A 50 -3.83 -12.29 -0.69
N LEU A 51 -3.81 -13.46 -0.07
CA LEU A 51 -3.09 -14.66 -0.49
C LEU A 51 -3.89 -15.86 -0.01
N ALA A 52 -3.94 -16.93 -0.80
CA ALA A 52 -4.47 -18.21 -0.33
C ALA A 52 -3.66 -18.68 0.90
N GLU A 53 -4.28 -19.46 1.78
CA GLU A 53 -3.63 -19.93 3.02
C GLU A 53 -2.28 -20.62 2.75
N GLN A 54 -2.21 -21.44 1.70
CA GLN A 54 -0.99 -22.11 1.29
C GLN A 54 0.10 -21.11 0.83
N GLU A 55 -0.28 -20.02 0.19
CA GLU A 55 0.65 -18.96 -0.24
C GLU A 55 1.14 -18.16 0.97
N GLN A 56 0.27 -17.88 1.94
CA GLN A 56 0.66 -17.25 3.20
C GLN A 56 1.65 -18.13 3.96
N PHE A 57 1.41 -19.43 4.04
CA PHE A 57 2.33 -20.36 4.67
C PHE A 57 3.71 -20.35 3.99
N LYS A 58 3.77 -20.47 2.67
CA LYS A 58 5.03 -20.43 1.90
C LYS A 58 5.77 -19.10 2.09
N LEU A 59 5.05 -17.98 2.05
CA LEU A 59 5.62 -16.66 2.26
C LEU A 59 6.23 -16.56 3.67
N ARG A 60 5.50 -17.01 4.69
CA ARG A 60 5.99 -17.02 6.07
C ARG A 60 7.28 -17.83 6.21
N GLU A 61 7.31 -19.05 5.68
CA GLU A 61 8.50 -19.93 5.74
C GLU A 61 9.71 -19.28 5.05
N LEU A 62 9.50 -18.67 3.86
CA LEU A 62 10.56 -17.96 3.16
C LEU A 62 11.08 -16.76 3.96
N LEU A 63 10.19 -15.97 4.54
CA LEU A 63 10.56 -14.81 5.36
C LEU A 63 11.31 -15.24 6.63
N MET A 64 10.87 -16.31 7.31
CA MET A 64 11.55 -16.88 8.46
C MET A 64 12.96 -17.39 8.10
N ALA A 65 13.08 -18.13 7.01
CA ALA A 65 14.37 -18.64 6.53
C ALA A 65 15.34 -17.50 6.14
N SER A 66 14.80 -16.42 5.56
CA SER A 66 15.58 -15.28 5.08
C SER A 66 16.01 -14.34 6.21
N SER A 67 15.11 -14.05 7.16
CA SER A 67 15.36 -13.15 8.28
C SER A 67 16.01 -13.83 9.49
N ARG A 68 15.86 -15.15 9.63
CA ARG A 68 16.18 -15.92 10.84
C ARG A 68 15.42 -15.43 12.07
N CYS A 69 14.25 -14.89 11.89
CA CYS A 69 13.37 -14.36 12.92
C CYS A 69 12.00 -15.03 12.83
N ASP A 70 11.28 -15.12 13.93
CA ASP A 70 9.87 -15.53 13.91
C ASP A 70 9.04 -14.47 13.15
N VAL A 71 8.16 -14.92 12.25
CA VAL A 71 7.38 -14.07 11.35
C VAL A 71 5.92 -14.12 11.72
N LEU A 72 5.34 -12.94 11.97
CA LEU A 72 3.92 -12.76 12.14
C LEU A 72 3.36 -12.06 10.88
N LEU A 73 2.64 -12.81 10.04
CA LEU A 73 1.90 -12.23 8.94
C LEU A 73 0.62 -11.58 9.48
N GLU A 74 0.39 -10.34 9.11
CA GLU A 74 -0.77 -9.55 9.51
C GLU A 74 -1.54 -9.09 8.27
N PRO A 75 -2.42 -9.96 7.71
CA PRO A 75 -3.26 -9.61 6.59
C PRO A 75 -4.36 -8.64 7.01
N VAL A 76 -4.56 -7.59 6.22
CA VAL A 76 -5.68 -6.65 6.37
C VAL A 76 -6.40 -6.47 5.03
N LEU A 77 -7.71 -6.48 5.06
CA LEU A 77 -8.53 -6.37 3.84
C LEU A 77 -8.68 -4.91 3.40
N SER A 78 -8.83 -4.01 4.37
CA SER A 78 -9.10 -2.60 4.09
C SER A 78 -7.82 -1.79 3.96
N PRO A 79 -7.65 -1.02 2.88
CA PRO A 79 -6.57 -0.03 2.75
C PRO A 79 -6.52 0.96 3.94
N GLU A 80 -7.67 1.33 4.51
CA GLU A 80 -7.74 2.20 5.68
C GLU A 80 -7.11 1.57 6.93
N GLN A 81 -7.36 0.29 7.18
CA GLN A 81 -6.71 -0.43 8.28
C GLN A 81 -5.20 -0.50 8.07
N ALA A 82 -4.77 -0.80 6.85
CA ALA A 82 -3.35 -0.82 6.51
C ALA A 82 -2.70 0.56 6.72
N ARG A 83 -3.37 1.64 6.30
CA ARG A 83 -2.93 3.01 6.50
C ARG A 83 -2.73 3.34 7.99
N LEU A 84 -3.67 2.95 8.85
CA LEU A 84 -3.56 3.17 10.28
C LEU A 84 -2.38 2.40 10.88
N ARG A 85 -2.17 1.14 10.49
CA ARG A 85 -1.03 0.34 10.95
C ARG A 85 0.31 0.93 10.51
N LEU A 86 0.40 1.45 9.29
CA LEU A 86 1.59 2.17 8.82
C LEU A 86 1.83 3.42 9.67
N ARG A 87 0.81 4.25 9.88
CA ARG A 87 0.92 5.48 10.67
C ARG A 87 1.33 5.24 12.11
N ASN A 88 0.91 4.13 12.69
CA ASN A 88 1.27 3.73 14.04
C ASN A 88 2.60 2.97 14.10
N SER A 89 3.31 2.79 12.97
CA SER A 89 4.54 2.00 12.87
C SER A 89 4.39 0.59 13.44
N GLU A 90 3.21 -0.04 13.18
CA GLU A 90 2.91 -1.36 13.72
C GLU A 90 3.57 -2.49 12.94
N TRP A 91 3.99 -2.25 11.69
CA TRP A 91 4.67 -3.22 10.85
C TRP A 91 6.16 -2.95 10.74
N ASP A 92 6.93 -4.02 10.72
CA ASP A 92 8.37 -3.97 10.46
C ASP A 92 8.66 -4.04 8.96
N LEU A 93 7.90 -4.85 8.25
CA LEU A 93 7.96 -5.05 6.81
C LEU A 93 6.54 -5.03 6.25
N ALA A 94 6.33 -4.41 5.09
CA ALA A 94 5.00 -4.36 4.49
C ALA A 94 5.04 -4.48 2.96
N PHE A 95 4.12 -5.28 2.40
CA PHE A 95 3.85 -5.38 0.98
C PHE A 95 2.73 -4.41 0.63
N LEU A 96 3.08 -3.28 0.04
CA LEU A 96 2.19 -2.12 -0.11
C LEU A 96 1.73 -1.91 -1.55
N PRO A 97 0.43 -1.70 -1.80
CA PRO A 97 -0.06 -1.16 -3.05
C PRO A 97 0.31 0.32 -3.21
N PRO A 98 0.14 0.92 -4.42
CA PRO A 98 0.62 2.28 -4.74
C PRO A 98 0.21 3.36 -3.76
N GLY A 99 -1.07 3.41 -3.36
CA GLY A 99 -1.57 4.43 -2.43
C GLY A 99 -0.91 4.36 -1.05
N LEU A 100 -0.78 3.16 -0.50
CA LEU A 100 -0.12 2.94 0.78
C LEU A 100 1.40 3.12 0.71
N THR A 101 2.00 2.87 -0.46
CA THR A 101 3.41 3.21 -0.71
C THR A 101 3.63 4.73 -0.59
N ALA A 102 2.73 5.54 -1.14
CA ALA A 102 2.78 6.99 -0.99
C ALA A 102 2.55 7.42 0.48
N VAL A 103 1.63 6.78 1.20
CA VAL A 103 1.42 7.01 2.64
C VAL A 103 2.67 6.67 3.46
N ALA A 104 3.35 5.55 3.17
CA ALA A 104 4.57 5.17 3.87
C ALA A 104 5.70 6.20 3.67
N LEU A 105 5.78 6.80 2.47
CA LEU A 105 6.73 7.88 2.17
C LEU A 105 6.35 9.22 2.82
N GLU A 106 5.05 9.48 3.06
CA GLU A 106 4.60 10.68 3.76
C GLU A 106 5.18 10.74 5.17
N GLN A 107 5.36 9.62 5.81
CA GLN A 107 5.97 9.49 7.13
C GLN A 107 7.50 9.50 7.01
N GLU A 108 8.07 10.68 6.87
CA GLU A 108 9.52 10.86 6.70
C GLU A 108 10.34 10.07 7.71
N GLY A 109 11.21 9.20 7.20
CA GLY A 109 12.15 8.43 8.01
C GLY A 109 11.54 7.21 8.74
N GLN A 110 10.25 6.92 8.62
CA GLN A 110 9.65 5.73 9.25
C GLN A 110 9.82 4.47 8.41
N PHE A 111 9.78 4.62 7.09
CA PHE A 111 9.90 3.51 6.14
C PHE A 111 10.82 3.86 4.98
N SER A 112 11.48 2.85 4.42
CA SER A 112 12.16 2.94 3.13
C SER A 112 11.68 1.83 2.20
N LEU A 113 11.57 2.17 0.92
CA LEU A 113 11.14 1.26 -0.12
C LEU A 113 12.35 0.52 -0.69
N VAL A 114 12.34 -0.79 -0.65
CA VAL A 114 13.50 -1.61 -1.01
C VAL A 114 13.33 -2.41 -2.29
N ARG A 115 12.09 -2.77 -2.67
CA ARG A 115 11.77 -3.45 -3.93
C ARG A 115 10.42 -2.99 -4.46
N GLN A 116 10.32 -2.97 -5.77
CA GLN A 116 9.06 -2.71 -6.46
C GLN A 116 8.17 -3.95 -6.42
N LEU A 117 6.87 -3.73 -6.28
CA LEU A 117 5.83 -4.76 -6.29
C LEU A 117 4.77 -4.42 -7.33
N GLY A 118 4.10 -5.46 -7.83
CA GLY A 118 2.96 -5.31 -8.74
C GLY A 118 3.33 -5.55 -10.19
N ARG A 119 2.30 -5.89 -10.97
CA ARG A 119 2.42 -6.28 -12.36
C ARG A 119 1.66 -5.35 -13.30
N ARG A 120 0.71 -4.58 -12.77
CA ARG A 120 -0.16 -3.77 -13.60
C ARG A 120 0.58 -2.55 -14.11
N GLN A 121 0.73 -2.51 -15.43
CA GLN A 121 1.16 -1.32 -16.15
C GLN A 121 -0.11 -0.60 -16.67
N ASN A 122 -0.03 0.71 -16.86
CA ASN A 122 -1.10 1.54 -17.41
C ASN A 122 -2.34 1.75 -16.51
N SER A 123 -2.20 1.59 -15.19
CA SER A 123 -3.23 2.04 -14.25
C SER A 123 -3.48 3.54 -14.40
N ARG A 124 -4.75 3.96 -14.33
CA ARG A 124 -5.18 5.36 -14.35
C ARG A 124 -6.38 5.52 -13.43
N SER A 125 -6.40 6.60 -12.67
CA SER A 125 -7.60 6.92 -11.90
C SER A 125 -8.66 7.50 -12.81
N GLN A 126 -9.82 6.90 -12.83
CA GLN A 126 -10.97 7.32 -13.62
C GLN A 126 -12.18 7.60 -12.75
N LEU A 127 -13.05 8.49 -13.21
CA LEU A 127 -14.41 8.62 -12.73
C LEU A 127 -15.33 8.11 -13.83
N ILE A 128 -16.14 7.12 -13.50
CA ILE A 128 -17.04 6.47 -14.44
C ILE A 128 -18.51 6.58 -13.99
N VAL A 129 -19.39 6.61 -14.95
CA VAL A 129 -20.85 6.64 -14.78
C VAL A 129 -21.49 5.62 -15.70
N ARG A 130 -22.77 5.29 -15.50
CA ARG A 130 -23.50 4.48 -16.49
C ARG A 130 -23.57 5.22 -17.82
N ALA A 131 -23.52 4.48 -18.92
CA ALA A 131 -23.55 5.02 -20.28
C ALA A 131 -24.83 5.84 -20.60
N ASP A 132 -25.98 5.41 -20.05
CA ASP A 132 -27.28 6.08 -20.18
C ASP A 132 -27.43 7.29 -19.26
N SER A 133 -26.48 7.55 -18.37
CA SER A 133 -26.49 8.68 -17.45
C SER A 133 -26.42 10.03 -18.19
N ARG A 134 -27.04 11.06 -17.62
CA ARG A 134 -26.92 12.44 -18.07
C ARG A 134 -25.57 13.10 -17.82
N PHE A 135 -24.76 12.53 -16.90
CA PHE A 135 -23.49 13.11 -16.49
C PHE A 135 -22.41 12.88 -17.55
N LYS A 136 -21.73 13.93 -18.00
CA LYS A 136 -20.72 13.88 -19.07
C LYS A 136 -19.37 14.41 -18.64
N THR A 137 -19.32 15.20 -17.57
CA THR A 137 -18.13 15.86 -17.06
C THR A 137 -18.06 15.77 -15.53
N ARG A 138 -16.90 16.07 -14.97
CA ARG A 138 -16.75 16.17 -13.50
C ARG A 138 -17.73 17.17 -12.87
N ALA A 139 -17.96 18.30 -13.54
CA ALA A 139 -18.84 19.36 -13.02
C ALA A 139 -20.29 18.88 -12.83
N ASP A 140 -20.73 17.93 -13.65
CA ASP A 140 -22.07 17.34 -13.58
C ASP A 140 -22.28 16.49 -12.33
N LEU A 141 -21.19 16.10 -11.65
CA LEU A 141 -21.26 15.31 -10.42
C LEU A 141 -21.68 16.12 -9.19
N ARG A 142 -21.91 17.44 -9.32
CA ARG A 142 -22.45 18.24 -8.21
C ARG A 142 -23.79 17.69 -7.73
N GLY A 143 -23.91 17.44 -6.44
CA GLY A 143 -25.12 16.90 -5.82
C GLY A 143 -25.41 15.44 -6.12
N THR A 144 -24.43 14.67 -6.62
CA THR A 144 -24.55 13.24 -6.90
C THR A 144 -24.05 12.37 -5.76
N ARG A 145 -24.33 11.07 -5.85
CA ARG A 145 -23.82 10.02 -4.97
C ARG A 145 -22.56 9.43 -5.58
N LEU A 146 -21.43 9.50 -4.87
CA LEU A 146 -20.14 8.99 -5.33
C LEU A 146 -19.74 7.73 -4.54
N GLY A 147 -19.39 6.67 -5.26
CA GLY A 147 -18.77 5.46 -4.68
C GLY A 147 -17.24 5.54 -4.76
N LEU A 148 -16.59 5.28 -3.64
CA LEU A 148 -15.13 5.28 -3.48
C LEU A 148 -14.66 3.97 -2.85
N LEU A 149 -13.40 3.62 -3.05
CA LEU A 149 -12.71 2.67 -2.18
C LEU A 149 -12.33 3.34 -0.85
N PRO A 150 -12.00 2.57 0.20
CA PRO A 150 -11.57 3.12 1.46
C PRO A 150 -10.27 3.95 1.31
N ARG A 151 -10.07 4.86 2.24
CA ARG A 151 -8.86 5.67 2.37
C ARG A 151 -7.63 4.77 2.40
N GLY A 152 -6.61 5.10 1.61
CA GLY A 152 -5.43 4.28 1.36
C GLY A 152 -5.33 3.81 -0.09
N SER A 153 -6.46 3.76 -0.83
CA SER A 153 -6.46 3.50 -2.27
C SER A 153 -6.03 4.73 -3.06
N LEU A 154 -5.10 4.58 -4.00
CA LEU A 154 -4.64 5.70 -4.83
C LEU A 154 -5.68 6.07 -5.88
N THR A 155 -6.09 5.09 -6.70
CA THR A 155 -7.01 5.28 -7.83
C THR A 155 -8.46 5.25 -7.41
N GLY A 156 -8.78 4.66 -6.25
CA GLY A 156 -10.13 4.54 -5.72
C GLY A 156 -10.52 5.60 -4.69
N PHE A 157 -9.55 6.37 -4.14
CA PHE A 157 -9.81 7.36 -3.09
C PHE A 157 -9.05 8.68 -3.30
N TYR A 158 -7.72 8.68 -3.27
CA TYR A 158 -6.95 9.93 -3.24
C TYR A 158 -7.07 10.75 -4.51
N LEU A 159 -6.82 10.16 -5.66
CA LEU A 159 -6.92 10.86 -6.95
C LEU A 159 -8.36 11.28 -7.30
N PRO A 160 -9.39 10.43 -7.12
CA PRO A 160 -10.78 10.85 -7.31
C PRO A 160 -11.15 12.08 -6.48
N LEU A 161 -10.85 12.09 -5.19
CA LEU A 161 -11.14 13.26 -4.35
C LEU A 161 -10.34 14.49 -4.76
N PHE A 162 -9.05 14.32 -5.07
CA PHE A 162 -8.21 15.41 -5.56
C PHE A 162 -8.80 16.04 -6.83
N ASN A 163 -9.28 15.22 -7.76
CA ASN A 163 -9.89 15.66 -9.02
C ASN A 163 -11.26 16.33 -8.85
N LEU A 164 -11.98 16.01 -7.78
CA LEU A 164 -13.30 16.58 -7.47
C LEU A 164 -13.23 17.81 -6.54
N HIS A 165 -12.04 18.32 -6.27
CA HIS A 165 -11.83 19.50 -5.44
C HIS A 165 -12.82 20.63 -5.75
N GLY A 166 -13.49 21.16 -4.73
CA GLY A 166 -14.47 22.23 -4.83
C GLY A 166 -15.90 21.79 -5.21
N LEU A 167 -16.13 20.50 -5.47
CA LEU A 167 -17.47 19.99 -5.71
C LEU A 167 -18.19 19.64 -4.41
N THR A 168 -19.51 19.82 -4.41
CA THR A 168 -20.38 19.32 -3.34
C THR A 168 -21.07 18.06 -3.85
N LEU A 169 -20.91 16.96 -3.13
CA LEU A 169 -21.58 15.68 -3.35
C LEU A 169 -22.78 15.57 -2.40
N SER A 170 -23.85 14.91 -2.83
CA SER A 170 -24.99 14.65 -1.93
C SER A 170 -24.65 13.53 -0.92
N GLN A 171 -23.81 12.59 -1.34
CA GLN A 171 -23.44 11.45 -0.53
C GLN A 171 -22.15 10.85 -1.04
N VAL A 172 -21.35 10.26 -0.14
CA VAL A 172 -20.24 9.37 -0.46
C VAL A 172 -20.49 8.01 0.19
N GLY A 173 -20.30 6.96 -0.59
CA GLY A 173 -20.33 5.58 -0.12
C GLY A 173 -19.00 4.89 -0.35
N TYR A 174 -18.74 3.82 0.39
CA TYR A 174 -17.49 3.07 0.32
C TYR A 174 -17.75 1.59 0.09
N GLU A 175 -16.97 1.03 -0.82
CA GLU A 175 -16.91 -0.40 -1.05
C GLU A 175 -15.46 -0.88 -0.93
N LEU A 176 -15.27 -2.15 -0.60
CA LEU A 176 -13.92 -2.70 -0.42
C LEU A 176 -13.21 -3.01 -1.72
N THR A 177 -13.96 -3.21 -2.80
CA THR A 177 -13.42 -3.61 -4.10
C THR A 177 -14.03 -2.81 -5.24
N TYR A 178 -13.29 -2.69 -6.35
CA TYR A 178 -13.83 -2.09 -7.58
C TYR A 178 -15.02 -2.86 -8.15
N GLN A 179 -15.06 -4.17 -7.94
CA GLN A 179 -16.20 -4.97 -8.40
C GLN A 179 -17.48 -4.61 -7.64
N ASP A 180 -17.39 -4.38 -6.33
CA ASP A 180 -18.53 -3.97 -5.52
C ASP A 180 -18.98 -2.55 -5.90
N LEU A 181 -18.03 -1.63 -6.17
CA LEU A 181 -18.33 -0.30 -6.72
C LEU A 181 -19.10 -0.41 -8.05
N MET A 182 -18.65 -1.27 -8.97
CA MET A 182 -19.31 -1.48 -10.25
C MET A 182 -20.74 -2.01 -10.05
N GLN A 183 -20.94 -2.94 -9.14
CA GLN A 183 -22.26 -3.46 -8.82
C GLN A 183 -23.16 -2.36 -8.24
N GLY A 184 -22.66 -1.52 -7.32
CA GLY A 184 -23.39 -0.39 -6.77
C GLY A 184 -23.76 0.64 -7.84
N LEU A 185 -22.87 0.90 -8.82
CA LEU A 185 -23.19 1.75 -9.98
C LEU A 185 -24.30 1.18 -10.84
N GLN A 186 -24.26 -0.12 -11.15
CA GLN A 186 -25.27 -0.82 -11.96
C GLN A 186 -26.62 -0.88 -11.24
N ASN A 187 -26.63 -1.10 -9.94
CA ASN A 187 -27.83 -1.11 -9.10
C ASN A 187 -28.41 0.30 -8.86
N GLY A 188 -27.70 1.35 -9.26
CA GLY A 188 -28.12 2.74 -9.04
C GLY A 188 -27.95 3.22 -7.60
N GLU A 189 -27.12 2.57 -6.80
CA GLU A 189 -26.71 3.01 -5.46
C GLU A 189 -25.78 4.24 -5.56
N PHE A 190 -24.92 4.26 -6.58
CA PHE A 190 -24.05 5.37 -6.94
C PHE A 190 -24.44 5.95 -8.28
N ASP A 191 -24.26 7.26 -8.45
CA ASP A 191 -24.39 7.96 -9.72
C ASP A 191 -23.08 7.97 -10.51
N ALA A 192 -21.95 7.96 -9.78
CA ALA A 192 -20.59 7.84 -10.28
C ALA A 192 -19.74 7.00 -9.31
N ILE A 193 -18.69 6.39 -9.82
CA ILE A 193 -17.72 5.66 -9.00
C ILE A 193 -16.28 5.99 -9.42
N ALA A 194 -15.35 5.81 -8.49
CA ALA A 194 -13.93 5.73 -8.79
C ALA A 194 -13.62 4.40 -9.47
N TRP A 195 -12.69 4.41 -10.43
CA TRP A 195 -12.31 3.23 -11.19
C TRP A 195 -10.81 3.23 -11.50
N ASP A 196 -10.22 2.05 -11.60
CA ASP A 196 -8.88 1.89 -12.16
C ASP A 196 -8.98 1.51 -13.64
N GLY A 197 -8.49 2.37 -14.52
CA GLY A 197 -8.56 2.18 -15.97
C GLY A 197 -7.83 0.95 -16.51
N ALA A 198 -6.97 0.30 -15.70
CA ALA A 198 -6.36 -0.98 -16.04
C ALA A 198 -7.31 -2.17 -15.85
N LEU A 199 -8.43 -1.97 -15.15
CA LEU A 199 -9.43 -3.00 -14.94
C LEU A 199 -10.37 -3.11 -16.15
N PRO A 200 -10.76 -4.33 -16.53
CA PRO A 200 -11.72 -4.51 -17.61
C PRO A 200 -13.08 -3.97 -17.20
N THR A 201 -13.70 -3.25 -18.12
CA THR A 201 -15.10 -2.84 -18.02
C THR A 201 -15.95 -3.76 -18.86
N GLN A 202 -17.08 -4.22 -18.31
CA GLN A 202 -17.98 -5.09 -19.05
C GLN A 202 -18.85 -4.27 -20.04
N GLY A 203 -18.52 -4.38 -21.34
CA GLY A 203 -19.35 -3.85 -22.43
C GLY A 203 -19.48 -2.31 -22.50
N ASN A 204 -20.49 -1.85 -23.24
CA ASN A 204 -20.78 -0.42 -23.46
C ASN A 204 -21.68 0.19 -22.37
N GLU A 205 -21.71 -0.41 -21.18
CA GLU A 205 -22.65 -0.01 -20.12
C GLU A 205 -22.15 1.18 -19.28
N ILE A 206 -20.89 1.56 -19.44
CA ILE A 206 -20.27 2.65 -18.70
C ILE A 206 -19.67 3.71 -19.63
N ARG A 207 -19.47 4.89 -19.07
CA ARG A 207 -18.75 5.99 -19.70
C ARG A 207 -17.75 6.59 -18.72
N VAL A 208 -16.50 6.75 -19.17
CA VAL A 208 -15.48 7.54 -18.47
C VAL A 208 -15.81 9.02 -18.67
N ILE A 209 -15.99 9.77 -17.59
CA ILE A 209 -16.24 11.22 -17.61
C ILE A 209 -15.02 12.03 -17.18
N HIS A 210 -14.04 11.39 -16.58
CA HIS A 210 -12.75 11.96 -16.27
C HIS A 210 -11.69 10.85 -16.14
N GLU A 211 -10.52 11.13 -16.65
CA GLU A 211 -9.31 10.33 -16.43
C GLU A 211 -8.21 11.25 -15.90
N ASP A 212 -7.57 10.83 -14.82
CA ASP A 212 -6.45 11.53 -14.22
C ASP A 212 -5.18 11.33 -15.04
N THR A 213 -4.39 12.39 -15.17
CA THR A 213 -3.18 12.38 -16.00
C THR A 213 -1.92 11.90 -15.28
N HIS A 214 -1.96 11.79 -13.96
CA HIS A 214 -0.81 11.30 -13.20
C HIS A 214 -0.53 9.84 -13.52
N ALA A 215 0.74 9.52 -13.73
CA ALA A 215 1.18 8.15 -13.85
C ALA A 215 1.04 7.44 -12.48
N ILE A 216 0.47 6.25 -12.50
CA ILE A 216 0.31 5.44 -11.28
C ILE A 216 1.54 4.53 -11.14
N PRO A 217 2.35 4.67 -10.08
CA PRO A 217 3.47 3.79 -9.83
C PRO A 217 2.97 2.40 -9.45
N LEU A 218 3.87 1.44 -9.45
CA LEU A 218 3.63 0.14 -8.84
C LEU A 218 3.78 0.23 -7.32
N GLY A 219 3.33 -0.81 -6.61
CA GLY A 219 3.51 -0.91 -5.17
C GLY A 219 4.96 -1.13 -4.76
N ALA A 220 5.19 -1.27 -3.46
CA ALA A 220 6.54 -1.48 -2.94
C ALA A 220 6.59 -2.38 -1.70
N LEU A 221 7.73 -3.07 -1.54
CA LEU A 221 8.15 -3.65 -0.28
C LEU A 221 8.80 -2.54 0.54
N ALA A 222 8.22 -2.26 1.71
CA ALA A 222 8.68 -1.25 2.64
C ALA A 222 9.28 -1.90 3.89
N LEU A 223 10.40 -1.38 4.36
CA LEU A 223 11.04 -1.73 5.63
C LEU A 223 10.94 -0.56 6.59
N SER A 224 10.62 -0.85 7.86
CA SER A 224 10.59 0.15 8.93
C SER A 224 12.00 0.58 9.35
N GLN A 225 12.12 1.76 9.95
CA GLN A 225 13.40 2.30 10.41
C GLN A 225 14.17 1.37 11.36
N PRO A 226 13.53 0.66 12.31
CA PRO A 226 14.24 -0.30 13.14
C PRO A 226 14.89 -1.46 12.35
N LEU A 227 14.32 -1.91 11.24
CA LEU A 227 14.94 -2.90 10.36
C LEU A 227 16.07 -2.29 9.53
N LEU A 228 15.89 -1.06 9.04
CA LEU A 228 16.90 -0.35 8.25
C LEU A 228 18.17 -0.02 9.04
N ALA A 229 18.04 0.10 10.37
CA ALA A 229 19.18 0.27 11.27
C ALA A 229 20.00 -1.01 11.46
N GLN A 230 19.51 -2.16 11.01
CA GLN A 230 20.17 -3.46 11.02
C GLN A 230 20.76 -3.77 9.64
N ASP A 231 21.55 -4.84 9.51
CA ASP A 231 22.03 -5.30 8.19
C ASP A 231 20.92 -6.05 7.44
N TYR A 232 20.00 -5.31 6.83
CA TYR A 232 18.86 -5.83 6.09
C TYR A 232 19.21 -6.30 4.67
N LYS A 233 20.36 -5.89 4.11
CA LYS A 233 20.71 -6.19 2.71
C LYS A 233 20.80 -7.68 2.40
N PRO A 234 21.38 -8.53 3.25
CA PRO A 234 21.40 -9.98 3.02
C PRO A 234 19.99 -10.60 3.02
N PHE A 235 19.08 -10.07 3.82
CA PHE A 235 17.68 -10.50 3.83
C PHE A 235 17.00 -10.19 2.48
N VAL A 236 17.13 -8.96 1.98
CA VAL A 236 16.56 -8.56 0.69
C VAL A 236 17.18 -9.36 -0.45
N GLN A 237 18.51 -9.61 -0.40
CA GLN A 237 19.18 -10.44 -1.40
C GLN A 237 18.64 -11.88 -1.40
N LYS A 238 18.37 -12.47 -0.24
CA LYS A 238 17.75 -13.79 -0.17
C LYS A 238 16.35 -13.83 -0.76
N LEU A 239 15.55 -12.76 -0.62
CA LEU A 239 14.25 -12.67 -1.29
C LEU A 239 14.43 -12.60 -2.80
N ASP A 240 15.40 -11.83 -3.30
CA ASP A 240 15.74 -11.76 -4.72
C ASP A 240 16.15 -13.14 -5.28
N ASP A 241 17.02 -13.86 -4.57
CA ASP A 241 17.52 -15.18 -4.97
C ASP A 241 16.40 -16.25 -4.97
N ASN A 242 15.37 -16.05 -4.17
CA ASN A 242 14.26 -16.98 -4.01
C ASN A 242 12.92 -16.43 -4.53
N VAL A 243 12.94 -15.52 -5.51
CA VAL A 243 11.74 -14.88 -6.06
C VAL A 243 10.68 -15.87 -6.55
N SER A 244 11.08 -17.04 -7.05
CA SER A 244 10.16 -18.10 -7.48
C SER A 244 9.33 -18.72 -6.37
N GLN A 245 9.75 -18.56 -5.10
CA GLN A 245 9.03 -19.02 -3.91
C GLN A 245 8.06 -17.96 -3.37
N LEU A 246 8.22 -16.69 -3.78
CA LEU A 246 7.29 -15.64 -3.43
C LEU A 246 5.97 -15.82 -4.17
N PRO A 247 4.81 -15.53 -3.54
CA PRO A 247 3.54 -15.52 -4.23
C PRO A 247 3.58 -14.62 -5.46
N SER A 248 3.21 -15.19 -6.59
CA SER A 248 3.27 -14.46 -7.86
C SER A 248 2.33 -13.26 -7.91
N SER A 249 1.28 -13.27 -7.10
CA SER A 249 0.32 -12.17 -6.94
C SER A 249 0.94 -10.92 -6.35
N LEU A 250 2.02 -11.02 -5.57
CA LEU A 250 2.76 -9.86 -5.03
C LEU A 250 3.50 -9.09 -6.13
N GLY A 251 3.81 -9.73 -7.27
CA GLY A 251 4.53 -9.08 -8.36
C GLY A 251 5.92 -8.56 -7.97
N TYR A 252 6.62 -9.28 -7.10
CA TYR A 252 7.95 -8.88 -6.62
C TYR A 252 8.95 -8.76 -7.77
N ALA A 253 9.61 -7.61 -7.90
CA ALA A 253 10.57 -7.31 -8.95
C ALA A 253 12.00 -7.32 -8.39
N THR A 254 12.72 -8.40 -8.70
CA THR A 254 14.11 -8.63 -8.26
C THR A 254 15.03 -7.49 -8.68
N GLY A 255 15.75 -6.90 -7.73
CA GLY A 255 16.71 -5.84 -7.96
C GLY A 255 16.11 -4.48 -8.34
N VAL A 256 14.79 -4.37 -8.54
CA VAL A 256 14.15 -3.12 -8.95
C VAL A 256 13.72 -2.31 -7.73
N ILE A 257 14.19 -1.06 -7.64
CA ILE A 257 13.76 -0.08 -6.65
C ILE A 257 12.64 0.77 -7.23
N PRO A 258 11.60 1.12 -6.45
CA PRO A 258 10.52 1.99 -6.92
C PRO A 258 11.02 3.36 -7.42
N ASP A 259 10.33 3.91 -8.43
CA ASP A 259 10.59 5.27 -8.90
C ASP A 259 10.16 6.29 -7.84
N LEU A 260 11.14 6.82 -7.11
CA LEU A 260 10.91 7.76 -6.03
C LEU A 260 10.44 9.14 -6.53
N LEU A 261 10.79 9.54 -7.77
CA LEU A 261 10.35 10.83 -8.31
C LEU A 261 8.86 10.81 -8.59
N MET A 262 8.38 9.78 -9.27
CA MET A 262 6.95 9.56 -9.50
C MET A 262 6.17 9.47 -8.18
N LEU A 263 6.71 8.77 -7.20
CA LEU A 263 6.10 8.63 -5.88
C LEU A 263 6.05 9.94 -5.10
N GLN A 264 7.01 10.86 -5.28
CA GLN A 264 6.99 12.18 -4.62
C GLN A 264 5.84 13.06 -5.09
N GLU A 265 5.52 13.07 -6.39
CA GLU A 265 4.35 13.80 -6.91
C GLU A 265 3.05 13.30 -6.27
N LEU A 266 2.87 11.98 -6.25
CA LEU A 266 1.70 11.37 -5.65
C LEU A 266 1.65 11.52 -4.12
N ARG A 267 2.80 11.50 -3.44
CA ARG A 267 2.90 11.83 -2.02
C ARG A 267 2.31 13.21 -1.73
N ALA A 268 2.60 14.22 -2.55
CA ALA A 268 2.05 15.56 -2.37
C ALA A 268 0.52 15.58 -2.48
N ILE A 269 -0.05 14.82 -3.42
CA ILE A 269 -1.51 14.65 -3.56
C ILE A 269 -2.08 13.94 -2.35
N VAL A 270 -1.49 12.81 -1.95
CA VAL A 270 -1.92 12.03 -0.79
C VAL A 270 -1.90 12.89 0.46
N SER A 271 -0.78 13.56 0.75
CA SER A 271 -0.63 14.46 1.91
C SER A 271 -1.68 15.56 1.92
N LYS A 272 -1.97 16.16 0.75
CA LYS A 272 -2.99 17.19 0.62
C LYS A 272 -4.39 16.65 0.96
N VAL A 273 -4.78 15.51 0.41
CA VAL A 273 -6.09 14.88 0.66
C VAL A 273 -6.18 14.37 2.11
N GLU A 274 -5.06 13.87 2.66
CA GLU A 274 -4.98 13.48 4.08
C GLU A 274 -5.27 14.64 5.05
N GLY A 275 -4.94 15.87 4.66
CA GLY A 275 -5.22 17.08 5.43
C GLY A 275 -6.67 17.58 5.31
N TRP A 276 -7.52 17.01 4.44
CA TRP A 276 -8.91 17.44 4.29
C TRP A 276 -9.81 16.77 5.33
N SER A 277 -10.94 17.43 5.62
CA SER A 277 -12.06 16.74 6.26
C SER A 277 -12.53 15.63 5.35
N LEU A 278 -12.67 14.41 5.89
CA LEU A 278 -12.99 13.26 5.08
C LEU A 278 -14.50 13.06 4.94
N PRO A 279 -14.94 12.54 3.77
CA PRO A 279 -16.33 12.19 3.58
C PRO A 279 -16.76 11.12 4.59
N GLN A 280 -17.90 11.35 5.23
CA GLN A 280 -18.58 10.35 6.03
C GLN A 280 -19.59 9.61 5.15
N ALA A 281 -19.63 8.28 5.24
CA ALA A 281 -20.57 7.48 4.47
C ALA A 281 -22.00 7.95 4.67
N GLY A 282 -22.74 8.13 3.58
CA GLY A 282 -24.13 8.54 3.60
C GLY A 282 -24.39 10.02 3.93
N GLN A 283 -23.36 10.84 4.08
CA GLN A 283 -23.49 12.26 4.41
C GLN A 283 -23.14 13.15 3.19
N PRO A 284 -23.79 14.35 3.05
CA PRO A 284 -23.36 15.37 2.13
C PRO A 284 -21.91 15.77 2.39
N TYR A 285 -21.15 15.95 1.33
CA TYR A 285 -19.72 16.23 1.44
C TYR A 285 -19.28 17.32 0.45
N VAL A 286 -18.62 18.35 0.97
CA VAL A 286 -17.91 19.33 0.14
C VAL A 286 -16.47 18.88 0.03
N VAL A 287 -16.04 18.50 -1.16
CA VAL A 287 -14.67 18.07 -1.42
C VAL A 287 -13.74 19.25 -1.21
N TYR A 288 -12.94 19.21 -0.14
CA TYR A 288 -12.20 20.35 0.34
C TYR A 288 -13.12 21.52 0.72
N GLY A 289 -13.92 21.34 1.75
CA GLY A 289 -14.58 22.44 2.45
C GLY A 289 -13.59 23.15 3.37
N ALA A 290 -13.65 24.47 3.44
CA ALA A 290 -13.04 25.19 4.55
C ALA A 290 -13.53 24.57 5.88
N PRO A 291 -12.70 24.50 6.94
CA PRO A 291 -13.19 24.07 8.23
C PRO A 291 -14.45 24.90 8.55
N SER A 292 -15.52 24.22 8.93
CA SER A 292 -16.74 24.91 9.34
C SER A 292 -16.33 25.99 10.35
N PRO A 293 -16.76 27.25 10.17
CA PRO A 293 -16.46 28.27 11.16
C PRO A 293 -16.96 27.72 12.48
N SER A 294 -16.06 27.61 13.46
CA SER A 294 -16.39 27.28 14.83
C SER A 294 -17.56 28.16 15.23
N MET A 295 -18.70 27.55 15.64
CA MET A 295 -19.86 28.29 16.13
C MET A 295 -19.36 29.24 17.21
N PRO A 296 -19.63 30.54 17.13
CA PRO A 296 -19.30 31.46 18.20
C PRO A 296 -20.26 31.18 19.37
N GLY A 297 -19.75 30.60 20.45
CA GLY A 297 -20.54 30.48 21.65
C GLY A 297 -20.32 29.21 22.46
N GLU A 298 -19.13 29.06 23.02
CA GLU A 298 -18.93 28.43 24.32
C GLU A 298 -17.69 29.06 24.93
N GLY A 299 -17.91 30.24 25.50
CA GLY A 299 -16.99 30.86 26.46
C GLY A 299 -17.02 30.07 27.78
N PRO A 300 -15.90 29.98 28.50
CA PRO A 300 -15.85 29.30 29.78
C PRO A 300 -16.73 30.00 30.79
N LEU A 301 -17.61 29.22 31.44
CA LEU A 301 -18.24 29.59 32.69
C LEU A 301 -17.25 29.47 33.85
#